data_52474621b78940e97190f629dff80a4f
#
_entry.id   52474621b78940e97190f629dff80a4f
#
_cell.length_a   1.000
_cell.length_b   1.000
_cell.length_c   1.000
_cell.angle_alpha   90.00
_cell.angle_beta   90.00
_cell.angle_gamma   90.00
#
_symmetry.space_group_name_H-M   'P 1'
#
loop_
_entity.id
_entity.type
_entity.pdbx_description
1 polymer ?
#
loop_
_entity_poly.entity_id
_entity_poly.type
_entity_poly.pdbx_seq_one_letter_code
_entity_poly.pdbx_strand_id
1 'polypeptide(L)'
;MVVAADLRSEVGKIAAEFTGRVSVSANNLTTGERLDIRESEVFPALSAIKLGIMAELFYRVDAGDIALTDKVTIKKSDLRLGTGVVREFETPFEITVKDVCMMMIVVSDNTCTWLLSDMAGKDNINARMRSLGLHEYSLNSDLGADTFDEMAGKDIDAYSVCSSRDFTNLVTRIATGELVSESASAQMLDIMGRCQHIEWLGRYLPLNQFPTEMGVPPTYKLHNKLGAYLHGRCDTGLITGPDARYVITVMTADTTDPTLMLCEHEGSRMIGRISKAIFDAWMGFD
;
A
#
# COMPACT_ATOMS: atom_id res chain seq x y z
N MET A 1 -16.10 -22.58 -11.22
CA MET A 1 -16.36 -21.58 -12.29
C MET A 1 -17.62 -20.73 -12.09
N VAL A 2 -18.71 -21.26 -11.52
CA VAL A 2 -19.95 -20.48 -11.23
C VAL A 2 -19.72 -19.48 -10.09
N VAL A 3 -18.98 -19.82 -9.04
CA VAL A 3 -18.71 -18.96 -7.87
C VAL A 3 -17.90 -17.70 -8.24
N ALA A 4 -16.89 -17.82 -9.11
CA ALA A 4 -16.05 -16.68 -9.51
C ALA A 4 -16.81 -15.61 -10.32
N ALA A 5 -17.73 -16.02 -11.19
CA ALA A 5 -18.56 -15.09 -11.99
C ALA A 5 -19.57 -14.35 -11.09
N ASP A 6 -20.05 -15.01 -10.03
CA ASP A 6 -20.98 -14.44 -9.05
C ASP A 6 -20.26 -13.41 -8.16
N LEU A 7 -19.07 -13.74 -7.64
CA LEU A 7 -18.27 -12.81 -6.85
C LEU A 7 -17.88 -11.54 -7.64
N ARG A 8 -17.44 -11.69 -8.90
CA ARG A 8 -17.14 -10.53 -9.75
C ARG A 8 -18.37 -9.63 -9.95
N SER A 9 -19.55 -10.23 -10.14
CA SER A 9 -20.81 -9.51 -10.28
C SER A 9 -21.16 -8.77 -8.99
N GLU A 10 -21.00 -9.41 -7.84
CA GLU A 10 -21.24 -8.82 -6.53
C GLU A 10 -20.30 -7.63 -6.26
N VAL A 11 -19.00 -7.82 -6.40
CA VAL A 11 -18.00 -6.74 -6.23
C VAL A 11 -18.27 -5.61 -7.23
N GLY A 12 -18.67 -5.93 -8.46
CA GLY A 12 -19.06 -4.93 -9.47
C GLY A 12 -20.27 -4.10 -9.05
N LYS A 13 -21.27 -4.71 -8.41
CA LYS A 13 -22.45 -3.98 -7.87
C LYS A 13 -22.04 -3.08 -6.71
N ILE A 14 -21.21 -3.57 -5.79
CA ILE A 14 -20.69 -2.75 -4.68
C ILE A 14 -19.91 -1.55 -5.24
N ALA A 15 -19.01 -1.78 -6.20
CA ALA A 15 -18.21 -0.71 -6.80
C ALA A 15 -19.05 0.33 -7.55
N ALA A 16 -20.18 -0.07 -8.14
CA ALA A 16 -21.09 0.83 -8.85
C ALA A 16 -21.85 1.81 -7.94
N GLU A 17 -21.88 1.56 -6.63
CA GLU A 17 -22.49 2.49 -5.66
C GLU A 17 -21.57 3.68 -5.30
N PHE A 18 -20.31 3.65 -5.72
CA PHE A 18 -19.35 4.73 -5.44
C PHE A 18 -19.59 5.93 -6.37
N THR A 19 -19.48 7.14 -5.83
CA THR A 19 -19.74 8.37 -6.61
C THR A 19 -18.66 8.69 -7.65
N GLY A 20 -17.46 8.15 -7.49
CA GLY A 20 -16.33 8.31 -8.41
C GLY A 20 -15.96 7.02 -9.14
N ARG A 21 -14.66 6.79 -9.34
CA ARG A 21 -14.10 5.59 -9.98
C ARG A 21 -13.54 4.62 -8.95
N VAL A 22 -13.74 3.33 -9.20
CA VAL A 22 -13.18 2.23 -8.40
C VAL A 22 -12.40 1.29 -9.32
N SER A 23 -11.22 0.89 -8.86
CA SER A 23 -10.41 -0.17 -9.48
C SER A 23 -10.11 -1.25 -8.45
N VAL A 24 -10.22 -2.51 -8.86
CA VAL A 24 -9.95 -3.68 -8.01
C VAL A 24 -9.08 -4.65 -8.77
N SER A 25 -8.05 -5.16 -8.13
CA SER A 25 -7.32 -6.35 -8.57
C SER A 25 -7.06 -7.25 -7.37
N ALA A 26 -7.44 -8.51 -7.47
CA ALA A 26 -7.20 -9.50 -6.43
C ALA A 26 -6.69 -10.81 -7.04
N ASN A 27 -5.74 -11.45 -6.35
CA ASN A 27 -5.08 -12.68 -6.77
C ASN A 27 -5.05 -13.68 -5.61
N ASN A 28 -5.84 -14.73 -5.71
CA ASN A 28 -5.85 -15.82 -4.73
C ASN A 28 -4.65 -16.72 -4.98
N LEU A 29 -3.66 -16.66 -4.09
CA LEU A 29 -2.41 -17.43 -4.20
C LEU A 29 -2.59 -18.91 -3.86
N THR A 30 -3.73 -19.29 -3.27
CA THR A 30 -4.07 -20.67 -2.94
C THR A 30 -4.71 -21.40 -4.13
N THR A 31 -5.63 -20.73 -4.83
CA THR A 31 -6.40 -21.32 -5.94
C THR A 31 -5.97 -20.88 -7.32
N GLY A 32 -5.25 -19.76 -7.42
CA GLY A 32 -4.91 -19.09 -8.68
C GLY A 32 -6.05 -18.26 -9.26
N GLU A 33 -7.17 -18.14 -8.57
CA GLU A 33 -8.31 -17.33 -9.01
C GLU A 33 -7.96 -15.84 -8.98
N ARG A 34 -8.47 -15.10 -9.97
CA ARG A 34 -8.32 -13.64 -10.06
C ARG A 34 -9.67 -12.95 -10.15
N LEU A 35 -9.73 -11.76 -9.54
CA LEU A 35 -10.85 -10.84 -9.66
C LEU A 35 -10.31 -9.47 -10.02
N ASP A 36 -10.69 -8.99 -11.20
CA ASP A 36 -10.19 -7.74 -11.77
C ASP A 36 -11.35 -6.87 -12.24
N ILE A 37 -11.38 -5.58 -11.82
CA ILE A 37 -12.31 -4.54 -12.26
C ILE A 37 -11.51 -3.28 -12.55
N ARG A 38 -11.48 -2.81 -13.80
CA ARG A 38 -10.69 -1.65 -14.25
C ARG A 38 -9.23 -1.70 -13.80
N GLU A 39 -8.67 -2.89 -13.69
CA GLU A 39 -7.41 -3.17 -13.03
C GLU A 39 -6.19 -2.53 -13.70
N SER A 40 -6.31 -2.17 -14.98
CA SER A 40 -5.26 -1.49 -15.75
C SER A 40 -5.43 0.02 -15.85
N GLU A 41 -6.53 0.56 -15.33
CA GLU A 41 -6.71 2.01 -15.29
C GLU A 41 -5.73 2.65 -14.29
N VAL A 42 -5.20 3.80 -14.66
CA VAL A 42 -4.27 4.57 -13.85
C VAL A 42 -5.03 5.40 -12.81
N PHE A 43 -4.60 5.32 -11.57
CA PHE A 43 -5.14 6.04 -10.43
C PHE A 43 -4.00 6.75 -9.67
N PRO A 44 -4.30 7.82 -8.89
CA PRO A 44 -3.35 8.34 -7.92
C PRO A 44 -2.93 7.23 -6.95
N ALA A 45 -1.62 6.95 -6.91
CA ALA A 45 -1.07 5.86 -6.09
C ALA A 45 -1.03 6.20 -4.60
N LEU A 46 -1.01 7.50 -4.31
CA LEU A 46 -0.96 8.01 -2.96
C LEU A 46 0.22 7.39 -2.16
N SER A 47 0.07 7.19 -0.86
CA SER A 47 1.15 6.58 -0.07
C SER A 47 1.40 5.09 -0.34
N ALA A 48 0.57 4.40 -1.14
CA ALA A 48 0.87 3.04 -1.58
C ALA A 48 2.10 2.99 -2.52
N ILE A 49 2.45 4.12 -3.17
CA ILE A 49 3.67 4.27 -3.97
C ILE A 49 4.96 3.91 -3.19
N LYS A 50 4.94 4.04 -1.87
CA LYS A 50 6.05 3.72 -0.96
C LYS A 50 6.51 2.26 -1.02
N LEU A 51 5.65 1.36 -1.52
CA LEU A 51 6.03 -0.04 -1.76
C LEU A 51 7.12 -0.18 -2.82
N GLY A 52 7.08 0.61 -3.89
CA GLY A 52 8.14 0.60 -4.90
C GLY A 52 9.45 1.22 -4.39
N ILE A 53 9.37 2.22 -3.49
CA ILE A 53 10.55 2.78 -2.81
C ILE A 53 11.19 1.70 -1.92
N MET A 54 10.38 0.99 -1.14
CA MET A 54 10.85 -0.14 -0.32
C MET A 54 11.47 -1.24 -1.19
N ALA A 55 10.84 -1.58 -2.31
CA ALA A 55 11.37 -2.59 -3.23
C ALA A 55 12.77 -2.20 -3.75
N GLU A 56 12.97 -0.97 -4.25
CA GLU A 56 14.26 -0.51 -4.73
C GLU A 56 15.30 -0.45 -3.61
N LEU A 57 14.92 -0.03 -2.40
CA LEU A 57 15.81 -0.09 -1.23
C LEU A 57 16.34 -1.52 -1.02
N PHE A 58 15.47 -2.53 -1.03
CA PHE A 58 15.88 -3.91 -0.81
C PHE A 58 16.72 -4.47 -1.98
N TYR A 59 16.52 -4.02 -3.22
CA TYR A 59 17.43 -4.35 -4.33
C TYR A 59 18.82 -3.78 -4.10
N ARG A 60 18.95 -2.56 -3.57
CA ARG A 60 20.24 -1.96 -3.25
C ARG A 60 20.91 -2.62 -2.03
N VAL A 61 20.12 -3.07 -1.07
CA VAL A 61 20.63 -3.85 0.07
C VAL A 61 21.20 -5.19 -0.41
N ASP A 62 20.51 -5.88 -1.29
CA ASP A 62 20.95 -7.14 -1.87
C ASP A 62 22.23 -6.98 -2.74
N ALA A 63 22.33 -5.86 -3.44
CA ALA A 63 23.54 -5.49 -4.20
C ALA A 63 24.73 -5.08 -3.32
N GLY A 64 24.51 -4.82 -2.03
CA GLY A 64 25.54 -4.35 -1.10
C GLY A 64 25.84 -2.85 -1.15
N ASP A 65 25.01 -2.07 -1.88
CA ASP A 65 25.16 -0.61 -2.00
C ASP A 65 24.76 0.11 -0.71
N ILE A 66 23.81 -0.47 0.06
CA ILE A 66 23.25 0.08 1.29
C ILE A 66 23.14 -1.06 2.30
N ALA A 67 23.46 -0.79 3.58
CA ALA A 67 23.14 -1.71 4.65
C ALA A 67 21.95 -1.22 5.47
N LEU A 68 21.02 -2.11 5.83
CA LEU A 68 19.88 -1.77 6.69
C LEU A 68 20.30 -1.22 8.06
N THR A 69 21.55 -1.50 8.47
CA THR A 69 22.16 -1.01 9.72
C THR A 69 22.84 0.35 9.57
N ASP A 70 23.00 0.87 8.36
CA ASP A 70 23.59 2.18 8.12
C ASP A 70 22.78 3.25 8.85
N LYS A 71 23.48 4.29 9.34
CA LYS A 71 22.87 5.39 10.08
C LYS A 71 22.48 6.53 9.15
N VAL A 72 21.30 7.05 9.35
CA VAL A 72 20.78 8.24 8.68
C VAL A 72 20.63 9.33 9.72
N THR A 73 21.34 10.44 9.53
CA THR A 73 21.17 11.65 10.36
C THR A 73 20.03 12.48 9.80
N ILE A 74 18.97 12.62 10.58
CA ILE A 74 17.81 13.45 10.21
C ILE A 74 17.99 14.86 10.76
N LYS A 75 17.96 15.85 9.87
CA LYS A 75 18.13 17.29 10.15
C LYS A 75 16.78 17.99 10.03
N LYS A 76 16.69 19.21 10.56
CA LYS A 76 15.49 20.06 10.44
C LYS A 76 15.08 20.33 8.97
N SER A 77 16.07 20.44 8.08
CA SER A 77 15.82 20.62 6.63
C SER A 77 15.17 19.41 5.94
N ASP A 78 15.27 18.24 6.56
CA ASP A 78 14.78 16.99 5.97
C ASP A 78 13.31 16.72 6.32
N LEU A 79 12.77 17.46 7.30
CA LEU A 79 11.40 17.29 7.76
C LEU A 79 10.38 17.66 6.67
N ARG A 80 9.38 16.80 6.50
CA ARG A 80 8.31 16.95 5.49
C ARG A 80 6.94 16.98 6.15
N LEU A 81 6.03 17.74 5.55
CA LEU A 81 4.64 17.84 5.98
C LEU A 81 3.86 16.55 5.67
N GLY A 82 2.69 16.42 6.26
CA GLY A 82 1.76 15.31 6.04
C GLY A 82 1.85 14.23 7.12
N THR A 83 1.71 12.97 6.72
CA THR A 83 1.64 11.84 7.66
C THR A 83 2.99 11.47 8.25
N GLY A 84 2.96 10.84 9.42
CA GLY A 84 4.12 10.37 10.15
C GLY A 84 4.38 11.13 11.43
N VAL A 85 5.41 10.72 12.15
CA VAL A 85 5.76 11.25 13.49
C VAL A 85 7.16 11.83 13.55
N VAL A 86 8.03 11.52 12.58
CA VAL A 86 9.46 11.92 12.58
C VAL A 86 9.62 13.44 12.57
N ARG A 87 8.71 14.16 11.93
CA ARG A 87 8.74 15.63 11.91
C ARG A 87 8.52 16.29 13.28
N GLU A 88 8.00 15.54 14.26
CA GLU A 88 7.75 16.03 15.62
C GLU A 88 8.95 15.81 16.55
N PHE A 89 10.02 15.16 16.06
CA PHE A 89 11.19 14.84 16.87
C PHE A 89 12.16 16.03 16.89
N GLU A 90 12.88 16.13 18.02
CA GLU A 90 14.00 17.08 18.13
C GLU A 90 15.11 16.69 17.16
N THR A 91 15.61 17.65 16.39
CA THR A 91 16.67 17.44 15.39
C THR A 91 17.98 18.16 15.78
N PRO A 92 19.17 17.63 15.40
CA PRO A 92 19.38 16.40 14.63
C PRO A 92 19.31 15.15 15.51
N PHE A 93 18.93 14.01 14.88
CA PHE A 93 19.02 12.68 15.50
C PHE A 93 19.37 11.63 14.46
N GLU A 94 19.71 10.42 14.91
CA GLU A 94 20.13 9.32 14.03
C GLU A 94 19.28 8.08 14.25
N ILE A 95 18.85 7.45 13.14
CA ILE A 95 18.21 6.14 13.12
C ILE A 95 18.80 5.28 12.01
N THR A 96 18.50 3.98 11.99
CA THR A 96 18.97 3.09 10.94
C THR A 96 18.14 3.23 9.66
N VAL A 97 18.71 2.87 8.50
CA VAL A 97 17.98 2.75 7.25
C VAL A 97 16.76 1.84 7.40
N LYS A 98 16.90 0.75 8.19
CA LYS A 98 15.79 -0.14 8.54
C LYS A 98 14.66 0.61 9.26
N ASP A 99 15.00 1.46 10.24
CA ASP A 99 14.00 2.22 11.01
C ASP A 99 13.31 3.27 10.12
N VAL A 100 14.07 3.93 9.22
CA VAL A 100 13.51 4.85 8.22
C VAL A 100 12.49 4.10 7.34
N CYS A 101 12.83 2.91 6.84
CA CYS A 101 11.93 2.08 6.03
C CYS A 101 10.69 1.64 6.84
N MET A 102 10.89 1.25 8.10
CA MET A 102 9.81 0.88 9.02
C MET A 102 8.81 2.04 9.18
N MET A 103 9.29 3.25 9.51
CA MET A 103 8.44 4.43 9.68
C MET A 103 7.71 4.82 8.39
N MET A 104 8.39 4.72 7.24
CA MET A 104 7.78 4.98 5.94
C MET A 104 6.56 4.09 5.67
N ILE A 105 6.61 2.83 6.04
CA ILE A 105 5.52 1.87 5.77
C ILE A 105 4.50 1.86 6.91
N VAL A 106 4.92 1.70 8.16
CA VAL A 106 4.05 1.41 9.31
C VAL A 106 3.13 2.57 9.66
N VAL A 107 3.67 3.80 9.69
CA VAL A 107 2.92 5.04 9.96
C VAL A 107 2.87 5.98 8.77
N SER A 108 3.29 5.50 7.59
CA SER A 108 3.30 6.28 6.36
C SER A 108 4.09 7.59 6.45
N ASP A 109 5.21 7.64 7.17
CA ASP A 109 5.97 8.84 7.43
C ASP A 109 6.53 9.48 6.15
N ASN A 110 6.22 10.76 5.91
CA ASN A 110 6.63 11.47 4.72
C ASN A 110 8.10 11.93 4.76
N THR A 111 8.64 12.24 5.93
CA THR A 111 10.08 12.54 6.09
C THR A 111 10.91 11.31 5.73
N CYS A 112 10.54 10.16 6.25
CA CYS A 112 11.19 8.89 5.92
C CYS A 112 11.03 8.53 4.44
N THR A 113 9.88 8.84 3.85
CA THR A 113 9.64 8.62 2.42
C THR A 113 10.58 9.44 1.56
N TRP A 114 10.69 10.73 1.86
CA TRP A 114 11.60 11.62 1.14
C TRP A 114 13.06 11.14 1.26
N LEU A 115 13.52 10.81 2.46
CA LEU A 115 14.89 10.32 2.70
C LEU A 115 15.21 9.08 1.87
N LEU A 116 14.33 8.06 1.88
CA LEU A 116 14.55 6.85 1.10
C LEU A 116 14.41 7.06 -0.40
N SER A 117 13.52 7.94 -0.84
CA SER A 117 13.39 8.30 -2.26
C SER A 117 14.65 9.02 -2.77
N ASP A 118 15.24 9.90 -1.96
CA ASP A 118 16.48 10.59 -2.27
C ASP A 118 17.65 9.60 -2.34
N MET A 119 17.78 8.74 -1.33
CA MET A 119 18.82 7.69 -1.27
C MET A 119 18.73 6.71 -2.45
N ALA A 120 17.53 6.26 -2.80
CA ALA A 120 17.29 5.31 -3.87
C ALA A 120 17.39 5.95 -5.26
N GLY A 121 17.02 7.21 -5.37
CA GLY A 121 16.88 7.93 -6.62
C GLY A 121 15.59 7.61 -7.35
N LYS A 122 14.78 8.64 -7.60
CA LYS A 122 13.47 8.52 -8.24
C LYS A 122 13.53 7.79 -9.60
N ASP A 123 14.53 8.11 -10.43
CA ASP A 123 14.68 7.46 -11.74
C ASP A 123 15.01 5.97 -11.62
N ASN A 124 15.80 5.57 -10.62
CA ASN A 124 16.12 4.17 -10.34
C ASN A 124 14.87 3.41 -9.87
N ILE A 125 14.06 4.00 -8.98
CA ILE A 125 12.80 3.42 -8.54
C ILE A 125 11.89 3.17 -9.74
N ASN A 126 11.67 4.17 -10.58
CA ASN A 126 10.82 4.06 -11.77
C ASN A 126 11.39 3.05 -12.78
N ALA A 127 12.71 3.04 -13.01
CA ALA A 127 13.35 2.07 -13.89
C ALA A 127 13.19 0.63 -13.36
N ARG A 128 13.33 0.45 -12.05
CA ARG A 128 13.11 -0.86 -11.41
C ARG A 128 11.68 -1.35 -11.59
N MET A 129 10.69 -0.51 -11.32
CA MET A 129 9.29 -0.90 -11.48
C MET A 129 8.99 -1.29 -12.94
N ARG A 130 9.48 -0.53 -13.91
CA ARG A 130 9.36 -0.89 -15.34
C ARG A 130 10.03 -2.22 -15.67
N SER A 131 11.23 -2.50 -15.13
CA SER A 131 11.94 -3.76 -15.35
C SER A 131 11.21 -4.97 -14.76
N LEU A 132 10.38 -4.75 -13.76
CA LEU A 132 9.48 -5.76 -13.17
C LEU A 132 8.17 -5.91 -13.94
N GLY A 133 7.96 -5.16 -15.03
CA GLY A 133 6.73 -5.19 -15.82
C GLY A 133 5.58 -4.38 -15.19
N LEU A 134 5.87 -3.49 -14.24
CA LEU A 134 4.89 -2.60 -13.59
C LEU A 134 4.87 -1.27 -14.34
N HIS A 135 4.21 -1.25 -15.50
CA HIS A 135 4.32 -0.14 -16.45
C HIS A 135 3.50 1.09 -16.06
N GLU A 136 2.45 0.90 -15.26
CA GLU A 136 1.57 1.97 -14.77
C GLU A 136 2.04 2.56 -13.43
N TYR A 137 3.12 1.99 -12.84
CA TYR A 137 3.76 2.59 -11.67
C TYR A 137 4.66 3.74 -12.08
N SER A 138 4.41 4.93 -11.54
CA SER A 138 5.27 6.10 -11.73
C SER A 138 5.34 6.95 -10.47
N LEU A 139 6.54 7.08 -9.93
CA LEU A 139 6.86 8.01 -8.84
C LEU A 139 7.17 9.38 -9.47
N ASN A 140 6.20 10.30 -9.49
CA ASN A 140 6.30 11.60 -10.17
C ASN A 140 6.53 12.74 -9.18
N SER A 141 5.83 12.74 -8.04
CA SER A 141 5.91 13.82 -7.05
C SER A 141 7.11 13.65 -6.11
N ASP A 142 7.61 14.78 -5.62
CA ASP A 142 8.53 14.83 -4.47
C ASP A 142 7.67 14.71 -3.20
N LEU A 143 7.39 13.46 -2.81
CA LEU A 143 6.47 13.10 -1.74
C LEU A 143 6.74 13.91 -0.45
N GLY A 144 5.78 14.75 -0.07
CA GLY A 144 5.86 15.61 1.11
C GLY A 144 6.45 17.01 0.88
N ALA A 145 6.76 17.39 -0.36
CA ALA A 145 7.17 18.76 -0.70
C ALA A 145 5.97 19.69 -0.86
N ASP A 146 4.85 19.16 -1.37
CA ASP A 146 3.66 19.95 -1.66
C ASP A 146 2.67 19.92 -0.50
N THR A 147 2.03 21.06 -0.22
CA THR A 147 0.89 21.14 0.69
C THR A 147 -0.36 20.52 0.04
N PHE A 148 -1.38 20.20 0.84
CA PHE A 148 -2.67 19.71 0.30
C PHE A 148 -3.30 20.74 -0.66
N ASP A 149 -3.13 22.05 -0.41
CA ASP A 149 -3.64 23.11 -1.27
C ASP A 149 -2.90 23.18 -2.61
N GLU A 150 -1.58 22.94 -2.61
CA GLU A 150 -0.77 22.87 -3.83
C GLU A 150 -1.07 21.65 -4.68
N MET A 151 -1.54 20.57 -4.05
CA MET A 151 -1.97 19.34 -4.73
C MET A 151 -3.41 19.42 -5.25
N ALA A 152 -4.26 20.24 -4.62
CA ALA A 152 -5.66 20.39 -5.02
C ALA A 152 -5.76 21.01 -6.42
N GLY A 153 -6.42 20.30 -7.34
CA GLY A 153 -6.66 20.78 -8.71
C GLY A 153 -5.50 20.56 -9.69
N LYS A 154 -4.43 19.87 -9.29
CA LYS A 154 -3.40 19.42 -10.23
C LYS A 154 -3.92 18.27 -11.11
N ASP A 155 -3.44 18.22 -12.36
CA ASP A 155 -3.66 17.09 -13.26
C ASP A 155 -3.07 15.80 -12.69
N ILE A 156 -3.60 14.65 -13.10
CA ILE A 156 -3.17 13.34 -12.62
C ILE A 156 -1.66 13.12 -12.78
N ASP A 157 -1.06 13.73 -13.81
CA ASP A 157 0.38 13.62 -14.10
C ASP A 157 1.28 14.27 -13.02
N ALA A 158 0.72 15.16 -12.20
CA ALA A 158 1.43 15.75 -11.06
C ALA A 158 1.51 14.80 -9.86
N TYR A 159 0.67 13.76 -9.83
CA TYR A 159 0.68 12.75 -8.77
C TYR A 159 1.59 11.58 -9.12
N SER A 160 2.07 10.88 -8.10
CA SER A 160 2.56 9.54 -8.30
C SER A 160 1.37 8.62 -8.58
N VAL A 161 1.48 7.79 -9.60
CA VAL A 161 0.37 6.99 -10.13
C VAL A 161 0.71 5.50 -10.16
N CYS A 162 -0.34 4.68 -10.18
CA CYS A 162 -0.22 3.24 -10.39
C CYS A 162 -1.58 2.68 -10.84
N SER A 163 -1.59 1.45 -11.30
CA SER A 163 -2.80 0.65 -11.47
C SER A 163 -2.99 -0.34 -10.33
N SER A 164 -4.22 -0.80 -10.07
CA SER A 164 -4.46 -1.83 -9.07
C SER A 164 -3.79 -3.15 -9.45
N ARG A 165 -3.68 -3.46 -10.75
CA ARG A 165 -2.95 -4.62 -11.27
C ARG A 165 -1.47 -4.58 -10.88
N ASP A 166 -0.81 -3.44 -11.09
CA ASP A 166 0.62 -3.32 -10.82
C ASP A 166 0.94 -3.41 -9.34
N PHE A 167 0.13 -2.79 -8.48
CA PHE A 167 0.26 -2.99 -7.03
C PHE A 167 0.02 -4.44 -6.62
N THR A 168 -1.03 -5.09 -7.14
CA THR A 168 -1.29 -6.50 -6.86
C THR A 168 -0.12 -7.39 -7.32
N ASN A 169 0.46 -7.11 -8.48
CA ASN A 169 1.62 -7.85 -8.98
C ASN A 169 2.87 -7.63 -8.11
N LEU A 170 3.12 -6.38 -7.68
CA LEU A 170 4.24 -6.08 -6.78
C LEU A 170 4.09 -6.81 -5.43
N VAL A 171 2.92 -6.69 -4.79
CA VAL A 171 2.65 -7.35 -3.51
C VAL A 171 2.64 -8.87 -3.66
N THR A 172 2.17 -9.42 -4.79
CA THR A 172 2.24 -10.85 -5.09
C THR A 172 3.69 -11.34 -5.07
N ARG A 173 4.61 -10.66 -5.74
CA ARG A 173 6.04 -11.03 -5.74
C ARG A 173 6.64 -10.97 -4.35
N ILE A 174 6.29 -9.97 -3.54
CA ILE A 174 6.69 -9.92 -2.12
C ILE A 174 6.13 -11.13 -1.39
N ALA A 175 4.85 -11.42 -1.57
CA ALA A 175 4.17 -12.49 -0.87
C ALA A 175 4.67 -13.90 -1.26
N THR A 176 5.14 -14.10 -2.48
CA THR A 176 5.65 -15.39 -2.98
C THR A 176 7.17 -15.57 -2.79
N GLY A 177 7.87 -14.55 -2.27
CA GLY A 177 9.33 -14.61 -2.08
C GLY A 177 10.13 -14.33 -3.35
N GLU A 178 9.47 -13.83 -4.42
CA GLU A 178 10.07 -13.63 -5.75
C GLU A 178 10.64 -12.23 -5.97
N LEU A 179 10.40 -11.29 -5.04
CA LEU A 179 10.94 -9.94 -5.15
C LEU A 179 12.31 -9.86 -4.46
N VAL A 180 13.36 -9.54 -5.21
CA VAL A 180 14.77 -9.51 -4.78
C VAL A 180 15.26 -10.91 -4.40
N SER A 181 14.94 -11.38 -3.22
CA SER A 181 15.25 -12.71 -2.68
C SER A 181 14.16 -13.12 -1.69
N GLU A 182 14.10 -14.40 -1.33
CA GLU A 182 13.16 -14.92 -0.33
C GLU A 182 13.32 -14.19 1.02
N SER A 183 14.56 -13.99 1.47
CA SER A 183 14.85 -13.28 2.72
C SER A 183 14.45 -11.81 2.68
N ALA A 184 14.71 -11.11 1.57
CA ALA A 184 14.30 -9.71 1.38
C ALA A 184 12.77 -9.58 1.36
N SER A 185 12.10 -10.47 0.63
CA SER A 185 10.64 -10.52 0.55
C SER A 185 10.01 -10.78 1.93
N ALA A 186 10.56 -11.70 2.72
CA ALA A 186 10.09 -11.97 4.07
C ALA A 186 10.24 -10.75 4.98
N GLN A 187 11.34 -9.99 4.89
CA GLN A 187 11.54 -8.77 5.65
C GLN A 187 10.56 -7.66 5.23
N MET A 188 10.34 -7.47 3.92
CA MET A 188 9.35 -6.51 3.42
C MET A 188 7.95 -6.87 3.91
N LEU A 189 7.60 -8.14 3.90
CA LEU A 189 6.31 -8.63 4.38
C LEU A 189 6.15 -8.42 5.88
N ASP A 190 7.21 -8.67 6.69
CA ASP A 190 7.20 -8.35 8.12
C ASP A 190 6.95 -6.86 8.38
N ILE A 191 7.61 -5.97 7.62
CA ILE A 191 7.39 -4.52 7.72
C ILE A 191 5.94 -4.16 7.38
N MET A 192 5.38 -4.69 6.29
CA MET A 192 3.98 -4.46 5.90
C MET A 192 3.00 -4.99 6.95
N GLY A 193 3.31 -6.12 7.60
CA GLY A 193 2.49 -6.72 8.65
C GLY A 193 2.43 -5.94 9.96
N ARG A 194 3.28 -4.93 10.10
CA ARG A 194 3.32 -3.99 11.24
C ARG A 194 2.58 -2.68 10.94
N CYS A 195 1.95 -2.55 9.77
CA CYS A 195 1.19 -1.35 9.40
C CYS A 195 0.12 -1.07 10.47
N GLN A 196 0.12 0.17 10.99
CA GLN A 196 -0.84 0.60 12.01
C GLN A 196 -2.18 1.04 11.39
N HIS A 197 -2.21 1.22 10.09
CA HIS A 197 -3.38 1.63 9.34
C HIS A 197 -4.01 0.42 8.65
N ILE A 198 -4.93 -0.26 9.34
CA ILE A 198 -5.62 -1.45 8.84
C ILE A 198 -7.12 -1.21 8.62
N GLU A 199 -7.58 0.01 8.86
CA GLU A 199 -8.99 0.39 8.95
C GLU A 199 -9.72 0.46 7.60
N TRP A 200 -9.10 0.09 6.47
CA TRP A 200 -9.76 0.05 5.17
C TRP A 200 -9.92 -1.37 4.65
N LEU A 201 -8.89 -2.04 4.15
CA LEU A 201 -8.99 -3.46 3.79
C LEU A 201 -9.43 -4.33 4.99
N GLY A 202 -8.95 -4.00 6.17
CA GLY A 202 -9.26 -4.72 7.41
C GLY A 202 -10.59 -4.33 8.06
N ARG A 203 -11.31 -3.30 7.57
CA ARG A 203 -12.44 -2.66 8.26
C ARG A 203 -13.51 -3.61 8.79
N TYR A 204 -13.88 -4.60 8.02
CA TYR A 204 -14.92 -5.55 8.36
C TYR A 204 -14.41 -6.97 8.52
N LEU A 205 -13.09 -7.15 8.59
CA LEU A 205 -12.46 -8.44 8.73
C LEU A 205 -12.23 -8.78 10.23
N PRO A 206 -12.27 -10.05 10.62
CA PRO A 206 -12.05 -10.48 12.00
C PRO A 206 -10.55 -10.48 12.36
N LEU A 207 -9.89 -9.32 12.20
CA LEU A 207 -8.48 -9.15 12.50
C LEU A 207 -8.26 -8.89 13.99
N ASN A 208 -7.18 -9.46 14.54
CA ASN A 208 -6.68 -9.08 15.86
C ASN A 208 -5.47 -8.16 15.66
N GLN A 209 -5.63 -6.89 16.01
CA GLN A 209 -4.58 -5.88 15.87
C GLN A 209 -3.49 -6.01 16.95
N PHE A 210 -3.81 -6.61 18.09
CA PHE A 210 -2.92 -6.76 19.25
C PHE A 210 -2.76 -8.22 19.68
N PRO A 211 -2.32 -9.12 18.78
CA PRO A 211 -2.28 -10.57 19.08
C PRO A 211 -1.25 -10.91 20.18
N THR A 212 -0.12 -10.18 20.21
CA THR A 212 0.92 -10.40 21.20
C THR A 212 0.45 -9.99 22.59
N GLU A 213 -0.16 -8.82 22.71
CA GLU A 213 -0.68 -8.26 23.96
C GLU A 213 -1.84 -9.08 24.51
N MET A 214 -2.66 -9.64 23.63
CA MET A 214 -3.79 -10.49 24.00
C MET A 214 -3.39 -11.96 24.25
N GLY A 215 -2.16 -12.34 23.89
CA GLY A 215 -1.70 -13.72 23.98
C GLY A 215 -2.47 -14.72 23.09
N VAL A 216 -3.16 -14.21 22.07
CA VAL A 216 -3.96 -15.01 21.13
C VAL A 216 -3.35 -14.88 19.74
N PRO A 217 -2.82 -15.97 19.15
CA PRO A 217 -2.32 -15.92 17.79
C PRO A 217 -3.41 -15.44 16.81
N PRO A 218 -3.11 -14.55 15.87
CA PRO A 218 -4.11 -14.09 14.91
C PRO A 218 -4.47 -15.22 13.95
N THR A 219 -5.77 -15.51 13.81
CA THR A 219 -6.27 -16.44 12.79
C THR A 219 -6.11 -15.85 11.39
N TYR A 220 -6.36 -14.56 11.27
CA TYR A 220 -6.22 -13.80 10.02
C TYR A 220 -5.19 -12.70 10.19
N LYS A 221 -4.40 -12.45 9.14
CA LYS A 221 -3.40 -11.38 9.13
C LYS A 221 -3.55 -10.53 7.88
N LEU A 222 -3.32 -9.24 8.04
CA LEU A 222 -3.24 -8.26 6.96
C LEU A 222 -1.83 -7.66 6.95
N HIS A 223 -1.19 -7.68 5.79
CA HIS A 223 0.08 -7.03 5.50
C HIS A 223 -0.18 -6.00 4.41
N ASN A 224 -0.29 -4.71 4.74
CA ASN A 224 -0.76 -3.72 3.78
C ASN A 224 0.03 -2.43 3.75
N LYS A 225 -0.27 -1.63 2.74
CA LYS A 225 0.10 -0.23 2.65
C LYS A 225 -1.04 0.56 2.02
N LEU A 226 -1.55 1.51 2.77
CA LEU A 226 -2.60 2.39 2.28
C LEU A 226 -2.09 3.78 1.89
N GLY A 227 -2.94 4.52 1.19
CA GLY A 227 -2.71 5.91 0.82
C GLY A 227 -3.99 6.71 0.70
N ALA A 228 -3.98 7.96 1.17
CA ALA A 228 -5.12 8.86 1.21
C ALA A 228 -4.85 10.19 0.53
N TYR A 229 -5.88 10.73 -0.11
CA TYR A 229 -5.98 12.08 -0.63
C TYR A 229 -7.45 12.54 -0.58
N LEU A 230 -7.72 13.84 -0.81
CA LEU A 230 -9.07 14.42 -0.69
C LEU A 230 -10.15 13.64 -1.47
N HIS A 231 -9.86 13.23 -2.70
CA HIS A 231 -10.83 12.63 -3.61
C HIS A 231 -10.58 11.13 -3.88
N GLY A 232 -9.67 10.49 -3.14
CA GLY A 232 -9.33 9.10 -3.40
C GLY A 232 -8.66 8.38 -2.24
N ARG A 233 -8.72 7.06 -2.32
CA ARG A 233 -8.10 6.12 -1.37
C ARG A 233 -7.49 4.96 -2.14
N CYS A 234 -6.40 4.45 -1.63
CA CYS A 234 -5.78 3.23 -2.12
C CYS A 234 -5.38 2.36 -0.92
N ASP A 235 -5.69 1.08 -0.96
CA ASP A 235 -5.12 0.12 -0.03
C ASP A 235 -4.78 -1.17 -0.79
N THR A 236 -3.58 -1.68 -0.55
CA THR A 236 -3.05 -2.87 -1.19
C THR A 236 -2.35 -3.74 -0.16
N GLY A 237 -2.57 -5.04 -0.22
CA GLY A 237 -1.96 -5.94 0.76
C GLY A 237 -2.22 -7.41 0.54
N LEU A 238 -1.54 -8.22 1.35
CA LEU A 238 -1.74 -9.65 1.49
C LEU A 238 -2.63 -9.93 2.68
N ILE A 239 -3.68 -10.71 2.47
CA ILE A 239 -4.52 -11.27 3.52
C ILE A 239 -4.26 -12.77 3.59
N THR A 240 -4.04 -13.27 4.81
CA THR A 240 -3.80 -14.70 5.07
C THR A 240 -4.75 -15.21 6.13
N GLY A 241 -5.26 -16.41 5.93
CA GLY A 241 -6.11 -17.12 6.85
C GLY A 241 -5.97 -18.64 6.68
N PRO A 242 -6.80 -19.43 7.38
CA PRO A 242 -6.72 -20.89 7.29
C PRO A 242 -7.01 -21.44 5.91
N ASP A 243 -7.96 -20.85 5.19
CA ASP A 243 -8.53 -21.42 3.95
C ASP A 243 -7.93 -20.78 2.70
N ALA A 244 -7.45 -19.54 2.79
CA ALA A 244 -6.88 -18.84 1.66
C ALA A 244 -5.74 -17.90 2.06
N ARG A 245 -4.92 -17.59 1.05
CA ARG A 245 -3.89 -16.56 1.04
C ARG A 245 -4.03 -15.79 -0.25
N TYR A 246 -4.33 -14.51 -0.19
CA TYR A 246 -4.57 -13.71 -1.39
C TYR A 246 -4.07 -12.28 -1.26
N VAL A 247 -3.69 -11.70 -2.39
CA VAL A 247 -3.33 -10.30 -2.52
C VAL A 247 -4.54 -9.55 -3.07
N ILE A 248 -4.79 -8.36 -2.54
CA ILE A 248 -5.87 -7.47 -2.98
C ILE A 248 -5.37 -6.03 -3.03
N THR A 249 -5.77 -5.33 -4.08
CA THR A 249 -5.63 -3.88 -4.23
C THR A 249 -6.97 -3.28 -4.59
N VAL A 250 -7.41 -2.29 -3.82
CA VAL A 250 -8.59 -1.49 -4.14
C VAL A 250 -8.18 -0.02 -4.18
N MET A 251 -8.52 0.65 -5.26
CA MET A 251 -8.27 2.08 -5.48
C MET A 251 -9.57 2.80 -5.79
N THR A 252 -9.74 3.99 -5.21
CA THR A 252 -10.87 4.88 -5.48
C THR A 252 -10.35 6.26 -5.86
N ALA A 253 -11.02 6.94 -6.77
CA ALA A 253 -10.71 8.31 -7.18
C ALA A 253 -11.97 9.09 -7.56
N ASP A 254 -11.84 10.41 -7.65
CA ASP A 254 -12.85 11.33 -8.17
C ASP A 254 -14.15 11.35 -7.36
N THR A 255 -14.12 11.00 -6.07
CA THR A 255 -15.28 11.14 -5.20
C THR A 255 -15.58 12.60 -4.90
N THR A 256 -16.87 12.90 -4.74
CA THR A 256 -17.37 14.20 -4.28
C THR A 256 -17.62 14.24 -2.77
N ASP A 257 -17.27 13.19 -2.02
CA ASP A 257 -17.43 13.14 -0.57
C ASP A 257 -16.58 14.23 0.09
N PRO A 258 -17.17 15.22 0.77
CA PRO A 258 -16.44 16.29 1.46
C PRO A 258 -15.81 15.81 2.78
N THR A 259 -16.02 14.56 3.18
CA THR A 259 -15.53 14.01 4.44
C THR A 259 -14.02 13.84 4.38
N LEU A 260 -13.29 14.59 5.20
CA LEU A 260 -11.83 14.47 5.28
C LEU A 260 -11.37 13.40 6.28
N MET A 261 -12.26 12.91 7.14
CA MET A 261 -11.95 11.87 8.13
C MET A 261 -11.55 10.57 7.42
N LEU A 262 -10.37 10.06 7.72
CA LEU A 262 -9.78 8.92 7.02
C LEU A 262 -10.66 7.66 7.03
N CYS A 263 -11.27 7.34 8.17
CA CYS A 263 -12.08 6.14 8.31
C CYS A 263 -13.51 6.28 7.79
N GLU A 264 -14.11 7.48 7.82
CA GLU A 264 -15.50 7.71 7.41
C GLU A 264 -15.67 8.16 5.96
N HIS A 265 -14.59 8.47 5.28
CA HIS A 265 -14.61 8.82 3.86
C HIS A 265 -15.23 7.69 3.02
N GLU A 266 -16.03 8.06 2.01
CA GLU A 266 -16.74 7.11 1.15
C GLU A 266 -15.78 6.04 0.55
N GLY A 267 -14.62 6.46 0.05
CA GLY A 267 -13.60 5.55 -0.49
C GLY A 267 -13.07 4.56 0.55
N SER A 268 -12.90 4.98 1.81
CA SER A 268 -12.45 4.08 2.89
C SER A 268 -13.50 2.99 3.17
N ARG A 269 -14.78 3.37 3.20
CA ARG A 269 -15.88 2.43 3.38
C ARG A 269 -16.04 1.49 2.17
N MET A 270 -15.85 2.03 0.96
CA MET A 270 -15.91 1.26 -0.28
C MET A 270 -14.83 0.17 -0.31
N ILE A 271 -13.58 0.52 0.03
CA ILE A 271 -12.48 -0.45 0.14
C ILE A 271 -12.84 -1.57 1.12
N GLY A 272 -13.36 -1.21 2.30
CA GLY A 272 -13.75 -2.19 3.32
C GLY A 272 -14.85 -3.14 2.85
N ARG A 273 -15.88 -2.65 2.17
CA ARG A 273 -17.00 -3.46 1.64
C ARG A 273 -16.53 -4.44 0.57
N ILE A 274 -15.70 -3.97 -0.36
CA ILE A 274 -15.11 -4.82 -1.41
C ILE A 274 -14.21 -5.89 -0.79
N SER A 275 -13.34 -5.49 0.14
CA SER A 275 -12.48 -6.42 0.86
C SER A 275 -13.28 -7.49 1.60
N LYS A 276 -14.40 -7.11 2.26
CA LYS A 276 -15.27 -8.05 2.97
C LYS A 276 -15.90 -9.06 2.03
N ALA A 277 -16.46 -8.65 0.90
CA ALA A 277 -17.07 -9.54 -0.07
C ALA A 277 -16.07 -10.59 -0.62
N ILE A 278 -14.83 -10.15 -0.94
CA ILE A 278 -13.78 -11.06 -1.40
C ILE A 278 -13.31 -11.99 -0.26
N PHE A 279 -13.20 -11.46 0.96
CA PHE A 279 -12.82 -12.24 2.14
C PHE A 279 -13.83 -13.35 2.41
N ASP A 280 -15.12 -13.04 2.43
CA ASP A 280 -16.19 -14.02 2.70
C ASP A 280 -16.16 -15.15 1.66
N ALA A 281 -16.05 -14.79 0.38
CA ALA A 281 -16.03 -15.77 -0.69
C ALA A 281 -14.78 -16.67 -0.66
N TRP A 282 -13.59 -16.12 -0.36
CA TRP A 282 -12.34 -16.88 -0.43
C TRP A 282 -11.93 -17.53 0.89
N MET A 283 -12.45 -17.05 2.02
CA MET A 283 -12.23 -17.65 3.36
C MET A 283 -13.39 -18.53 3.84
N GLY A 284 -14.44 -18.71 3.02
CA GLY A 284 -15.60 -19.54 3.38
C GLY A 284 -16.41 -18.98 4.54
N PHE A 285 -16.49 -17.65 4.65
CA PHE A 285 -17.33 -16.97 5.63
C PHE A 285 -18.74 -16.79 5.03
N ASP A 286 -19.74 -17.41 5.69
CA ASP A 286 -21.18 -17.24 5.39
C ASP A 286 -21.78 -16.04 6.13
#